data_7865193d433233175d71fecae65178b5
#
_entry.id   7865193d433233175d71fecae65178b5
#
_cell.length_a   1.000
_cell.length_b   1.000
_cell.length_c   1.000
_cell.angle_alpha   90.00
_cell.angle_beta   90.00
_cell.angle_gamma   90.00
#
_symmetry.space_group_name_H-M   'P 1'
#
loop_
_entity.id
_entity.type
_entity.pdbx_description
1 polymer ?
#
loop_
_entity_poly.entity_id
_entity_poly.type
_entity_poly.pdbx_seq_one_letter_code
_entity_poly.pdbx_strand_id
1 'polypeptide(L)'
;MALKTVISYFKSLKFRIFLLLIVFGIAPGFSLRAGILSAYESRAVETRTVDITSQAKLLATQIVANNYLENTSSQNITTQLEQLSTIYDGRVMLIDQAFHIVKDTYALDEQKTILSEEVMQAYQGETVQKYDSDNRYIEMT
;
A
#
# COMPACT_ATOMS: atom_id res chain seq x y z
N MET A 1 11.66 44.34 34.59
CA MET A 1 12.91 44.76 33.92
C MET A 1 13.36 43.75 32.85
N ALA A 2 13.21 42.44 33.05
CA ALA A 2 13.66 41.38 32.12
C ALA A 2 13.02 41.41 30.72
N LEU A 3 11.75 41.74 30.59
CA LEU A 3 11.03 41.73 29.32
C LEU A 3 11.55 42.74 28.30
N LYS A 4 11.94 43.93 28.74
CA LYS A 4 12.51 44.98 27.87
C LYS A 4 13.88 44.60 27.34
N THR A 5 14.67 43.88 28.08
CA THR A 5 16.02 43.40 27.68
C THR A 5 15.92 42.33 26.63
N VAL A 6 14.95 41.39 26.74
CA VAL A 6 14.69 40.34 25.76
C VAL A 6 14.23 40.94 24.43
N ILE A 7 13.32 41.91 24.45
CA ILE A 7 12.82 42.59 23.24
C ILE A 7 13.93 43.38 22.54
N SER A 8 14.87 43.94 23.28
CA SER A 8 16.04 44.67 22.74
C SER A 8 17.00 43.71 22.01
N TYR A 9 17.18 42.48 22.50
CA TYR A 9 17.97 41.45 21.86
C TYR A 9 17.37 41.00 20.51
N PHE A 10 16.05 40.89 20.41
CA PHE A 10 15.34 40.57 19.17
C PHE A 10 15.47 41.69 18.10
N LYS A 11 15.71 42.94 18.52
CA LYS A 11 15.96 44.05 17.61
C LYS A 11 17.44 44.19 17.17
N SER A 12 18.33 43.41 17.77
CA SER A 12 19.76 43.43 17.43
C SER A 12 19.98 42.90 16.01
N LEU A 13 20.80 43.60 15.22
CA LEU A 13 21.22 43.20 13.86
C LEU A 13 21.82 41.78 13.88
N LYS A 14 22.62 41.49 14.90
CA LYS A 14 23.26 40.19 15.12
C LYS A 14 22.23 39.06 15.28
N PHE A 15 21.18 39.33 16.01
CA PHE A 15 20.10 38.32 16.19
C PHE A 15 19.32 38.08 14.90
N ARG A 16 19.04 39.09 14.13
CA ARG A 16 18.38 38.97 12.82
C ARG A 16 19.23 38.15 11.82
N ILE A 17 20.54 38.42 11.78
CA ILE A 17 21.46 37.65 10.93
C ILE A 17 21.53 36.18 11.40
N PHE A 18 21.57 35.93 12.70
CA PHE A 18 21.57 34.60 13.27
C PHE A 18 20.27 33.83 12.94
N LEU A 19 19.13 34.50 13.05
CA LEU A 19 17.81 33.91 12.72
C LEU A 19 17.70 33.61 11.22
N LEU A 20 18.22 34.50 10.35
CA LEU A 20 18.30 34.23 8.91
C LEU A 20 19.17 33.01 8.60
N LEU A 21 20.34 32.90 9.24
CA LEU A 21 21.24 31.74 9.06
C LEU A 21 20.57 30.44 9.52
N ILE A 22 19.78 30.43 10.62
CA ILE A 22 19.02 29.28 11.08
C ILE A 22 17.93 28.93 10.05
N VAL A 23 17.16 29.90 9.58
CA VAL A 23 16.09 29.65 8.62
C VAL A 23 16.65 29.13 7.30
N PHE A 24 17.68 29.76 6.74
CA PHE A 24 18.29 29.31 5.49
C PHE A 24 19.10 28.03 5.62
N GLY A 25 19.64 27.73 6.80
CA GLY A 25 20.41 26.50 7.03
C GLY A 25 19.54 25.28 7.36
N ILE A 26 18.47 25.46 8.13
CA ILE A 26 17.65 24.34 8.64
C ILE A 26 16.42 24.09 7.75
N ALA A 27 15.78 25.13 7.23
CA ALA A 27 14.56 24.99 6.45
C ALA A 27 14.71 24.13 5.18
N PRO A 28 15.80 24.25 4.37
CA PRO A 28 16.00 23.38 3.23
C PRO A 28 16.16 21.90 3.60
N GLY A 29 16.83 21.61 4.71
CA GLY A 29 17.01 20.24 5.20
C GLY A 29 15.70 19.56 5.57
N PHE A 30 14.80 20.27 6.23
CA PHE A 30 13.46 19.75 6.56
C PHE A 30 12.59 19.55 5.32
N SER A 31 12.61 20.49 4.38
CA SER A 31 11.82 20.41 3.15
C SER A 31 12.29 19.26 2.25
N LEU A 32 13.60 19.07 2.12
CA LEU A 32 14.17 17.96 1.36
C LEU A 32 13.82 16.61 1.98
N ARG A 33 13.89 16.49 3.31
CA ARG A 33 13.58 15.23 3.99
C ARG A 33 12.11 14.84 3.79
N ALA A 34 11.17 15.78 3.95
CA ALA A 34 9.75 15.53 3.75
C ALA A 34 9.44 15.14 2.29
N GLY A 35 10.00 15.86 1.32
CA GLY A 35 9.80 15.59 -0.10
C GLY A 35 10.41 14.26 -0.56
N ILE A 36 11.60 13.92 -0.07
CA ILE A 36 12.26 12.66 -0.40
C ILE A 36 11.49 11.47 0.17
N LEU A 37 11.06 11.53 1.44
CA LEU A 37 10.30 10.45 2.07
C LEU A 37 9.00 10.16 1.31
N SER A 38 8.23 11.19 0.99
CA SER A 38 6.98 11.07 0.23
C SER A 38 7.19 10.49 -1.17
N ALA A 39 8.25 10.92 -1.87
CA ALA A 39 8.58 10.40 -3.19
C ALA A 39 9.03 8.93 -3.15
N TYR A 40 9.76 8.51 -2.12
CA TYR A 40 10.16 7.11 -1.94
C TYR A 40 8.95 6.22 -1.63
N GLU A 41 8.04 6.66 -0.77
CA GLU A 41 6.83 5.92 -0.42
C GLU A 41 5.95 5.70 -1.65
N SER A 42 5.68 6.76 -2.43
CA SER A 42 4.90 6.65 -3.66
C SER A 42 5.51 5.68 -4.67
N ARG A 43 6.83 5.75 -4.89
CA ARG A 43 7.52 4.84 -5.81
C ARG A 43 7.54 3.39 -5.31
N ALA A 44 7.72 3.19 -4.01
CA ALA A 44 7.69 1.86 -3.42
C ALA A 44 6.32 1.21 -3.56
N VAL A 45 5.25 1.96 -3.30
CA VAL A 45 3.86 1.50 -3.49
C VAL A 45 3.60 1.18 -4.95
N GLU A 46 3.94 2.08 -5.88
CA GLU A 46 3.74 1.88 -7.32
C GLU A 46 4.47 0.62 -7.83
N THR A 47 5.74 0.46 -7.51
CA THR A 47 6.53 -0.72 -7.92
C THR A 47 5.91 -1.99 -7.36
N ARG A 48 5.56 -2.01 -6.09
CA ARG A 48 4.95 -3.17 -5.44
C ARG A 48 3.60 -3.53 -6.07
N THR A 49 2.79 -2.53 -6.38
CA THR A 49 1.49 -2.70 -7.03
C THR A 49 1.63 -3.33 -8.42
N VAL A 50 2.58 -2.87 -9.24
CA VAL A 50 2.86 -3.43 -10.56
C VAL A 50 3.31 -4.89 -10.47
N ASP A 51 4.19 -5.20 -9.53
CA ASP A 51 4.69 -6.56 -9.32
C ASP A 51 3.57 -7.51 -8.89
N ILE A 52 2.76 -7.12 -7.90
CA ILE A 52 1.61 -7.93 -7.43
C ILE A 52 0.62 -8.15 -8.58
N THR A 53 0.28 -7.09 -9.33
CA THR A 53 -0.64 -7.19 -10.47
C THR A 53 -0.14 -8.19 -11.52
N SER A 54 1.15 -8.17 -11.81
CA SER A 54 1.76 -9.07 -12.79
C SER A 54 1.70 -10.52 -12.31
N GLN A 55 2.02 -10.77 -11.05
CA GLN A 55 1.96 -12.11 -10.45
C GLN A 55 0.51 -12.61 -10.36
N ALA A 56 -0.42 -11.75 -9.95
CA ALA A 56 -1.84 -12.09 -9.87
C ALA A 56 -2.41 -12.48 -11.25
N LYS A 57 -2.05 -11.76 -12.32
CA LYS A 57 -2.46 -12.10 -13.70
C LYS A 57 -1.92 -13.44 -14.17
N LEU A 58 -0.65 -13.75 -13.87
CA LEU A 58 -0.06 -15.05 -14.19
C LEU A 58 -0.80 -16.17 -13.46
N LEU A 59 -1.07 -15.98 -12.17
CA LEU A 59 -1.79 -16.94 -11.36
C LEU A 59 -3.23 -17.11 -11.82
N ALA A 60 -3.93 -16.03 -12.16
CA ALA A 60 -5.29 -16.08 -12.71
C ALA A 60 -5.35 -16.91 -14.00
N THR A 61 -4.36 -16.75 -14.89
CA THR A 61 -4.28 -17.57 -16.11
C THR A 61 -4.12 -19.06 -15.79
N GLN A 62 -3.35 -19.41 -14.77
CA GLN A 62 -3.17 -20.80 -14.34
C GLN A 62 -4.42 -21.37 -13.66
N ILE A 63 -5.12 -20.54 -12.85
CA ILE A 63 -6.39 -20.91 -12.22
C ILE A 63 -7.42 -21.29 -13.27
N VAL A 64 -7.56 -20.47 -14.31
CA VAL A 64 -8.48 -20.74 -15.43
C VAL A 64 -8.05 -21.96 -16.22
N ALA A 65 -6.77 -22.08 -16.60
CA ALA A 65 -6.25 -23.19 -17.39
C ALA A 65 -6.40 -24.55 -16.68
N ASN A 66 -6.42 -24.59 -15.36
CA ASN A 66 -6.55 -25.82 -14.58
C ASN A 66 -7.98 -26.03 -14.03
N ASN A 67 -8.96 -25.22 -14.41
CA ASN A 67 -10.33 -25.26 -13.86
C ASN A 67 -10.36 -25.32 -12.33
N TYR A 68 -9.45 -24.56 -11.68
CA TYR A 68 -9.28 -24.65 -10.22
C TYR A 68 -10.50 -24.22 -9.45
N LEU A 69 -11.34 -23.33 -9.97
CA LEU A 69 -12.60 -22.92 -9.35
C LEU A 69 -13.60 -24.06 -9.21
N GLU A 70 -13.57 -25.03 -10.12
CA GLU A 70 -14.45 -26.21 -10.08
C GLU A 70 -13.83 -27.36 -9.27
N ASN A 71 -12.51 -27.42 -9.24
CA ASN A 71 -11.77 -28.48 -8.53
C ASN A 71 -10.55 -27.91 -7.81
N THR A 72 -10.72 -27.52 -6.55
CA THR A 72 -9.69 -26.90 -5.71
C THR A 72 -8.57 -27.84 -5.24
N SER A 73 -8.48 -29.06 -5.80
CA SER A 73 -7.51 -30.08 -5.39
C SER A 73 -6.11 -29.89 -5.99
N SER A 74 -5.89 -28.87 -6.83
CA SER A 74 -4.57 -28.60 -7.39
C SER A 74 -3.61 -28.03 -6.34
N GLN A 75 -2.79 -28.89 -5.77
CA GLN A 75 -1.76 -28.51 -4.79
C GLN A 75 -0.81 -27.43 -5.34
N ASN A 76 -0.52 -27.45 -6.63
CA ASN A 76 0.36 -26.46 -7.25
C ASN A 76 -0.21 -25.03 -7.14
N ILE A 77 -1.49 -24.83 -7.45
CA ILE A 77 -2.13 -23.51 -7.38
C ILE A 77 -2.25 -23.07 -5.92
N THR A 78 -2.63 -23.96 -5.02
CA THR A 78 -2.66 -23.68 -3.58
C THR A 78 -1.30 -23.19 -3.08
N THR A 79 -0.23 -23.89 -3.44
CA THR A 79 1.13 -23.49 -3.06
C THR A 79 1.52 -22.13 -3.65
N GLN A 80 1.12 -21.81 -4.88
CA GLN A 80 1.40 -20.51 -5.49
C GLN A 80 0.63 -19.36 -4.80
N LEU A 81 -0.63 -19.59 -4.39
CA LEU A 81 -1.40 -18.61 -3.59
C LEU A 81 -0.71 -18.34 -2.25
N GLU A 82 -0.27 -19.39 -1.57
CA GLU A 82 0.46 -19.27 -0.30
C GLU A 82 1.82 -18.58 -0.46
N GLN A 83 2.54 -18.87 -1.56
CA GLN A 83 3.79 -18.17 -1.88
C GLN A 83 3.55 -16.69 -2.15
N LEU A 84 2.52 -16.33 -2.91
CA LEU A 84 2.16 -14.94 -3.16
C LEU A 84 1.85 -14.22 -1.84
N SER A 85 1.04 -14.83 -0.98
CA SER A 85 0.73 -14.33 0.36
C SER A 85 2.00 -14.10 1.20
N THR A 86 2.94 -15.03 1.17
CA THR A 86 4.19 -14.94 1.93
C THR A 86 5.13 -13.86 1.38
N ILE A 87 5.31 -13.79 0.05
CA ILE A 87 6.23 -12.83 -0.59
C ILE A 87 5.78 -11.38 -0.34
N TYR A 88 4.48 -11.14 -0.39
CA TYR A 88 3.94 -9.79 -0.25
C TYR A 88 3.45 -9.47 1.16
N ASP A 89 3.58 -10.42 2.10
CA ASP A 89 3.10 -10.30 3.49
C ASP A 89 1.62 -9.85 3.50
N GLY A 90 0.80 -10.55 2.72
CA GLY A 90 -0.57 -10.17 2.47
C GLY A 90 -1.52 -11.35 2.38
N ARG A 91 -2.80 -11.10 2.51
CA ARG A 91 -3.88 -12.07 2.36
C ARG A 91 -4.30 -12.14 0.90
N VAL A 92 -4.41 -13.35 0.37
CA VAL A 92 -4.91 -13.60 -0.98
C VAL A 92 -6.20 -14.41 -0.89
N MET A 93 -7.24 -13.91 -1.54
CA MET A 93 -8.54 -14.58 -1.62
C MET A 93 -8.91 -14.86 -3.07
N LEU A 94 -9.44 -16.03 -3.32
CA LEU A 94 -10.00 -16.41 -4.61
C LEU A 94 -11.53 -16.48 -4.47
N ILE A 95 -12.22 -15.72 -5.31
CA ILE A 95 -13.68 -15.56 -5.25
C ILE A 95 -14.29 -16.09 -6.55
N ASP A 96 -15.34 -16.90 -6.45
CA ASP A 96 -16.06 -17.45 -7.59
C ASP A 96 -17.15 -16.48 -8.13
N GLN A 97 -17.79 -16.86 -9.24
CA GLN A 97 -18.85 -16.07 -9.88
C GLN A 97 -20.11 -15.89 -9.01
N ALA A 98 -20.26 -16.67 -7.96
CA ALA A 98 -21.36 -16.56 -6.99
C ALA A 98 -20.97 -15.74 -5.75
N PHE A 99 -19.83 -15.04 -5.82
CA PHE A 99 -19.25 -14.24 -4.72
C PHE A 99 -18.84 -15.07 -3.49
N HIS A 100 -18.61 -16.39 -3.66
CA HIS A 100 -18.08 -17.20 -2.58
C HIS A 100 -16.56 -17.20 -2.58
N ILE A 101 -15.98 -17.16 -1.40
CA ILE A 101 -14.53 -17.29 -1.21
C ILE A 101 -14.19 -18.78 -1.33
N VAL A 102 -13.62 -19.16 -2.47
CA VAL A 102 -13.22 -20.53 -2.78
C VAL A 102 -11.94 -20.90 -2.05
N LYS A 103 -11.02 -19.94 -1.94
CA LYS A 103 -9.75 -20.08 -1.22
C LYS A 103 -9.37 -18.80 -0.51
N ASP A 104 -8.82 -18.93 0.67
CA ASP A 104 -8.31 -17.86 1.51
C ASP A 104 -6.99 -18.31 2.14
N THR A 105 -5.89 -17.61 1.84
CA THR A 105 -4.56 -17.98 2.37
C THR A 105 -4.45 -17.89 3.89
N TYR A 106 -5.33 -17.12 4.53
CA TYR A 106 -5.41 -17.05 6.00
C TYR A 106 -6.45 -18.00 6.59
N ALA A 107 -7.21 -18.71 5.75
CA ALA A 107 -8.25 -19.66 6.14
C ALA A 107 -9.32 -19.08 7.11
N LEU A 108 -9.59 -17.78 7.03
CA LEU A 108 -10.53 -17.08 7.92
C LEU A 108 -11.96 -17.08 7.38
N ASP A 109 -12.11 -16.99 6.07
CA ASP A 109 -13.39 -16.71 5.43
C ASP A 109 -13.72 -17.66 4.26
N GLU A 110 -13.04 -18.81 4.16
CA GLU A 110 -13.36 -19.82 3.13
C GLU A 110 -14.83 -20.21 3.19
N GLN A 111 -15.46 -20.37 2.01
CA GLN A 111 -16.88 -20.70 1.81
C GLN A 111 -17.88 -19.62 2.25
N LYS A 112 -17.43 -18.46 2.71
CA LYS A 112 -18.30 -17.32 2.98
C LYS A 112 -18.54 -16.51 1.71
N THR A 113 -19.66 -15.80 1.67
CA THR A 113 -19.97 -14.85 0.60
C THR A 113 -19.38 -13.49 0.95
N ILE A 114 -18.70 -12.87 -0.02
CA ILE A 114 -18.18 -11.52 0.11
C ILE A 114 -18.82 -10.59 -0.93
N LEU A 115 -19.40 -9.49 -0.44
CA LEU A 115 -19.98 -8.44 -1.27
C LEU A 115 -19.35 -7.11 -0.85
N SER A 116 -18.19 -6.82 -1.39
CA SER A 116 -17.56 -5.49 -1.25
C SER A 116 -17.66 -4.71 -2.56
N GLU A 117 -17.51 -3.40 -2.47
CA GLU A 117 -17.54 -2.53 -3.65
C GLU A 117 -16.42 -2.90 -4.63
N GLU A 118 -15.24 -3.19 -4.12
CA GLU A 118 -14.05 -3.58 -4.89
C GLU A 118 -14.30 -4.89 -5.66
N VAL A 119 -14.89 -5.88 -5.00
CA VAL A 119 -15.24 -7.15 -5.65
C VAL A 119 -16.28 -6.95 -6.73
N MET A 120 -17.30 -6.11 -6.50
CA MET A 120 -18.31 -5.81 -7.52
C MET A 120 -17.72 -5.08 -8.73
N GLN A 121 -16.79 -4.16 -8.55
CA GLN A 121 -16.09 -3.48 -9.63
C GLN A 121 -15.22 -4.45 -10.43
N ALA A 122 -14.54 -5.37 -9.75
CA ALA A 122 -13.76 -6.42 -10.42
C ALA A 122 -14.62 -7.31 -11.33
N TYR A 123 -15.84 -7.63 -10.94
CA TYR A 123 -16.79 -8.35 -11.79
C TYR A 123 -17.27 -7.57 -13.02
N GLN A 124 -17.18 -6.24 -13.00
CA GLN A 124 -17.41 -5.38 -14.15
C GLN A 124 -16.19 -5.29 -15.07
N GLY A 125 -15.10 -5.97 -14.72
CA GLY A 125 -13.84 -5.97 -15.48
C GLY A 125 -12.90 -4.83 -15.10
N GLU A 126 -13.17 -4.14 -14.00
CA GLU A 126 -12.31 -3.07 -13.48
C GLU A 126 -11.30 -3.66 -12.49
N THR A 127 -10.06 -3.25 -12.61
CA THR A 127 -9.04 -3.56 -11.58
C THR A 127 -9.05 -2.44 -10.56
N VAL A 128 -9.40 -2.75 -9.33
CA VAL A 128 -9.39 -1.79 -8.23
C VAL A 128 -8.08 -1.90 -7.47
N GLN A 129 -7.47 -0.75 -7.23
CA GLN A 129 -6.25 -0.62 -6.43
C GLN A 129 -6.45 0.49 -5.42
N LYS A 130 -6.31 0.17 -4.16
CA LYS A 130 -6.48 1.11 -3.06
C LYS A 130 -5.31 0.99 -2.10
N TYR A 131 -4.66 2.11 -1.83
CA TYR A 131 -3.62 2.20 -0.81
C TYR A 131 -4.19 2.86 0.44
N ASP A 132 -4.15 2.14 1.54
CA ASP A 132 -4.46 2.68 2.86
C ASP A 132 -3.15 3.16 3.52
N SER A 133 -2.97 4.48 3.56
CA SER A 133 -1.79 5.13 4.14
C SER A 133 -1.71 5.01 5.66
N ASP A 134 -2.85 4.87 6.33
CA ASP A 134 -2.92 4.82 7.78
C ASP A 134 -2.50 3.44 8.30
N ASN A 135 -2.96 2.40 7.63
CA ASN A 135 -2.65 1.00 7.96
C ASN A 135 -1.51 0.41 7.10
N ARG A 136 -1.03 1.15 6.09
CA ARG A 136 0.07 0.79 5.20
C ARG A 136 -0.12 -0.53 4.45
N TYR A 137 -1.33 -0.77 3.93
CA TYR A 137 -1.58 -1.92 3.06
C TYR A 137 -2.12 -1.48 1.69
N ILE A 138 -1.97 -2.37 0.72
CA ILE A 138 -2.51 -2.22 -0.63
C ILE A 138 -3.60 -3.27 -0.78
N GLU A 139 -4.80 -2.84 -1.17
CA GLU A 139 -5.89 -3.71 -1.58
C GLU A 139 -6.00 -3.72 -3.09
N MET A 140 -6.14 -4.92 -3.69
CA MET A 140 -6.22 -5.09 -5.14
C MET A 140 -7.24 -6.18 -5.48
N THR A 141 -8.04 -5.91 -6.47
CA THR A 141 -9.02 -6.85 -7.04
C THR A 141 -8.97 -6.83 -8.55
#